data_1d928e6ee7fdbef801744626bb1f1156
#
_entry.id   1d928e6ee7fdbef801744626bb1f1156
#
_cell.length_a   1.000
_cell.length_b   1.000
_cell.length_c   1.000
_cell.angle_alpha   90.00
_cell.angle_beta   90.00
_cell.angle_gamma   90.00
#
_symmetry.space_group_name_H-M   'P 1'
#
loop_
_entity.id
_entity.type
_entity.pdbx_description
1 polymer ?
#
loop_
_entity_poly.entity_id
_entity_poly.type
_entity_poly.pdbx_seq_one_letter_code
_entity_poly.pdbx_strand_id
1 'polypeptide(L)'
;MKKRGPLLAAFCIPLLITLIICVNREIYPFGDQCMLHIDMYHQYCPFFTELMEKLKTGGSPFYSWNIGLGADFVSLYAYYLASPLNWLLILWPRGYVIEFMTALSILKIALSGLTFTYYLGEHFLVWQDAGNAAAVIRTEKKTAVRLPADVASYAAAVCGAAYALCAFMAAYAWNLMWTDCMVLAPLVILGLERLIRDNRPGLYYVSLAVCILSNYYISIMICIFLVLWFLLYWMEHRASGYRAWIRFAWYSLLAGATGAVLILPTAKVLSLSGASGISFPETMEWYFNIVSELARSLLAVDVYTGDSHWPNLYCGIFALFLLFLYVWNRAVPWKKKLPRLALVVFFWLSFSNNMLDFIWHGLHFPTSLPGRQSFLYAFLVLVIAYEALLYIRELKLWQVFAAGGMSVVFLLFCNHFMDETTMEQTSIWASGAFFACYFVIVLGILIGKKRIRQLMLATGCLAVVAELVINYNLTGLDTISRTDYVKNLADYRAVLSETAEKSDEDSVFYRTEELERKTKNDAALSGYHSGTCLLYTSPSPRDRS
;
A
#
# COMPACT_ATOMS: atom_id res chain seq x y z
N MET A 1 -2.24 -29.41 1.48
CA MET A 1 -3.01 -28.98 2.68
C MET A 1 -2.26 -27.98 3.56
N LYS A 2 -0.94 -28.06 3.74
CA LYS A 2 -0.16 -27.24 4.71
C LYS A 2 -0.09 -25.73 4.44
N LYS A 3 -0.29 -25.27 3.19
CA LYS A 3 -0.32 -23.83 2.83
C LYS A 3 -1.67 -23.15 3.08
N ARG A 4 -2.77 -23.89 3.06
CA ARG A 4 -4.13 -23.32 3.05
C ARG A 4 -4.49 -22.59 4.35
N GLY A 5 -4.16 -23.17 5.51
CA GLY A 5 -4.48 -22.56 6.81
C GLY A 5 -3.82 -21.18 7.01
N PRO A 6 -2.49 -21.07 6.88
CA PRO A 6 -1.79 -19.78 6.99
C PRO A 6 -2.24 -18.73 5.96
N LEU A 7 -2.50 -19.12 4.71
CA LEU A 7 -3.01 -18.20 3.69
C LEU A 7 -4.43 -17.73 3.99
N LEU A 8 -5.30 -18.64 4.48
CA LEU A 8 -6.63 -18.26 4.94
C LEU A 8 -6.55 -17.30 6.14
N ALA A 9 -5.68 -17.57 7.11
CA ALA A 9 -5.45 -16.68 8.25
C ALA A 9 -4.96 -15.29 7.79
N ALA A 10 -4.03 -15.25 6.84
CA ALA A 10 -3.50 -14.00 6.26
C ALA A 10 -4.55 -13.14 5.56
N PHE A 11 -5.54 -13.76 4.97
CA PHE A 11 -6.70 -13.08 4.37
C PHE A 11 -7.73 -12.68 5.44
N CYS A 12 -8.08 -13.61 6.32
CA CYS A 12 -9.16 -13.41 7.29
C CYS A 12 -8.79 -12.45 8.42
N ILE A 13 -7.53 -12.41 8.89
CA ILE A 13 -7.13 -11.51 9.99
C ILE A 13 -7.36 -10.04 9.62
N PRO A 14 -6.76 -9.48 8.54
CA PRO A 14 -7.01 -8.09 8.17
C PRO A 14 -8.46 -7.84 7.75
N LEU A 15 -9.13 -8.80 7.11
CA LEU A 15 -10.56 -8.72 6.78
C LEU A 15 -11.41 -8.52 8.04
N LEU A 16 -11.24 -9.37 9.05
CA LEU A 16 -12.03 -9.32 10.28
C LEU A 16 -11.72 -8.05 11.08
N ILE A 17 -10.45 -7.64 11.17
CA ILE A 17 -10.06 -6.38 11.83
C ILE A 17 -10.76 -5.21 11.15
N THR A 18 -10.70 -5.12 9.82
CA THR A 18 -11.33 -4.02 9.09
C THR A 18 -12.85 -4.03 9.23
N LEU A 19 -13.49 -5.21 9.20
CA LEU A 19 -14.95 -5.34 9.43
C LEU A 19 -15.34 -4.91 10.85
N ILE A 20 -14.58 -5.28 11.87
CA ILE A 20 -14.83 -4.85 13.26
C ILE A 20 -14.74 -3.32 13.35
N ILE A 21 -13.75 -2.71 12.68
CA ILE A 21 -13.61 -1.25 12.66
C ILE A 21 -14.78 -0.61 11.89
N CYS A 22 -15.26 -1.22 10.80
CA CYS A 22 -16.45 -0.75 10.10
C CYS A 22 -17.70 -0.75 11.01
N VAL A 23 -17.86 -1.79 11.84
CA VAL A 23 -18.94 -1.82 12.85
C VAL A 23 -18.77 -0.70 13.88
N ASN A 24 -17.56 -0.53 14.44
CA ASN A 24 -17.29 0.48 15.45
C ASN A 24 -17.46 1.92 14.94
N ARG A 25 -17.19 2.15 13.65
CA ARG A 25 -17.31 3.45 13.01
C ARG A 25 -18.66 3.64 12.30
N GLU A 26 -19.61 2.75 12.54
CA GLU A 26 -20.96 2.81 11.98
C GLU A 26 -20.97 2.95 10.45
N ILE A 27 -20.01 2.33 9.74
CA ILE A 27 -19.95 2.33 8.29
C ILE A 27 -21.08 1.45 7.75
N TYR A 28 -21.85 1.99 6.79
CA TYR A 28 -22.96 1.27 6.18
C TYR A 28 -22.55 -0.15 5.72
N PRO A 29 -23.33 -1.22 6.03
CA PRO A 29 -24.70 -1.24 6.54
C PRO A 29 -24.85 -1.22 8.07
N PHE A 30 -23.81 -1.01 8.83
CA PHE A 30 -23.84 -1.02 10.30
C PHE A 30 -24.31 0.30 10.92
N GLY A 31 -24.36 1.39 10.14
CA GLY A 31 -24.85 2.72 10.51
C GLY A 31 -24.90 3.63 9.28
N ASP A 32 -24.80 4.95 9.49
CA ASP A 32 -24.93 5.95 8.42
C ASP A 32 -23.58 6.48 7.89
N GLN A 33 -22.46 5.97 8.33
CA GLN A 33 -21.16 6.45 7.89
C GLN A 33 -20.71 5.78 6.58
N CYS A 34 -19.84 6.47 5.81
CA CYS A 34 -19.18 5.92 4.62
C CYS A 34 -17.72 6.39 4.55
N MET A 35 -16.89 5.66 3.79
CA MET A 35 -15.45 5.89 3.68
C MET A 35 -15.07 6.98 2.66
N LEU A 36 -15.98 7.85 2.26
CA LEU A 36 -15.70 8.91 1.29
C LEU A 36 -14.82 10.00 1.93
N HIS A 37 -13.54 9.99 1.61
CA HIS A 37 -12.54 10.93 2.14
C HIS A 37 -11.83 11.65 0.99
N ILE A 38 -11.59 12.95 1.14
CA ILE A 38 -10.86 13.81 0.17
C ILE A 38 -11.29 13.54 -1.29
N ASP A 39 -10.40 12.99 -2.11
CA ASP A 39 -10.66 12.73 -3.54
C ASP A 39 -11.66 11.60 -3.77
N MET A 40 -11.85 10.71 -2.81
CA MET A 40 -12.89 9.69 -2.90
C MET A 40 -14.28 10.31 -2.93
N TYR A 41 -14.47 11.40 -2.20
CA TYR A 41 -15.69 12.21 -2.21
C TYR A 41 -15.86 12.97 -3.52
N HIS A 42 -14.82 13.71 -3.94
CA HIS A 42 -14.91 14.67 -5.04
C HIS A 42 -14.68 14.09 -6.43
N GLN A 43 -13.96 12.97 -6.53
CA GLN A 43 -13.48 12.41 -7.80
C GLN A 43 -13.87 10.94 -7.96
N TYR A 44 -13.48 10.05 -7.02
CA TYR A 44 -13.60 8.61 -7.30
C TYR A 44 -15.05 8.15 -7.31
N CYS A 45 -15.90 8.58 -6.37
CA CYS A 45 -17.31 8.21 -6.38
C CYS A 45 -18.02 8.67 -7.66
N PRO A 46 -17.88 9.93 -8.14
CA PRO A 46 -18.35 10.33 -9.46
C PRO A 46 -17.81 9.49 -10.62
N PHE A 47 -16.51 9.20 -10.67
CA PHE A 47 -15.90 8.44 -11.77
C PHE A 47 -16.30 6.96 -11.76
N PHE A 48 -16.44 6.34 -10.59
CA PHE A 48 -17.00 4.99 -10.47
C PHE A 48 -18.47 4.94 -10.90
N THR A 49 -19.23 5.99 -10.62
CA THR A 49 -20.64 6.11 -11.08
C THR A 49 -20.68 6.20 -12.60
N GLU A 50 -19.87 7.03 -13.23
CA GLU A 50 -19.75 7.14 -14.68
C GLU A 50 -19.30 5.82 -15.32
N LEU A 51 -18.30 5.13 -14.72
CA LEU A 51 -17.87 3.80 -15.20
C LEU A 51 -19.01 2.79 -15.10
N MET A 52 -19.76 2.76 -14.00
CA MET A 52 -20.88 1.85 -13.83
C MET A 52 -21.94 2.05 -14.91
N GLU A 53 -22.30 3.32 -15.21
CA GLU A 53 -23.28 3.62 -16.25
C GLU A 53 -22.76 3.18 -17.63
N LYS A 54 -21.51 3.50 -17.98
CA LYS A 54 -20.91 3.05 -19.24
C LYS A 54 -20.88 1.52 -19.39
N LEU A 55 -20.53 0.80 -18.33
CA LEU A 55 -20.53 -0.67 -18.34
C LEU A 55 -21.92 -1.27 -18.51
N LYS A 56 -22.95 -0.65 -17.93
CA LYS A 56 -24.33 -1.15 -17.96
C LYS A 56 -25.12 -0.74 -19.21
N THR A 57 -24.80 0.41 -19.80
CA THR A 57 -25.51 0.94 -20.99
C THR A 57 -24.77 0.72 -22.29
N GLY A 58 -23.50 0.27 -22.25
CA GLY A 58 -22.64 0.15 -23.43
C GLY A 58 -22.15 1.51 -23.94
N GLY A 59 -22.04 2.52 -23.06
CA GLY A 59 -21.54 3.85 -23.40
C GLY A 59 -20.10 3.84 -23.91
N SER A 60 -19.71 4.87 -24.68
CA SER A 60 -18.38 4.99 -25.25
C SER A 60 -17.27 4.87 -24.20
N PRO A 61 -16.30 3.96 -24.36
CA PRO A 61 -15.15 3.86 -23.47
C PRO A 61 -14.08 4.93 -23.75
N PHE A 62 -14.21 5.69 -24.82
CA PHE A 62 -13.19 6.65 -25.28
C PHE A 62 -13.45 8.07 -24.81
N TYR A 63 -14.71 8.46 -24.64
CA TYR A 63 -15.12 9.83 -24.37
C TYR A 63 -16.28 9.90 -23.39
N SER A 64 -16.31 10.96 -22.57
CA SER A 64 -17.46 11.28 -21.71
C SER A 64 -17.80 12.76 -21.79
N TRP A 65 -19.07 13.05 -22.03
CA TRP A 65 -19.65 14.41 -21.95
C TRP A 65 -19.93 14.84 -20.49
N ASN A 66 -19.95 13.91 -19.57
CA ASN A 66 -20.26 14.14 -18.16
C ASN A 66 -19.02 14.56 -17.33
N ILE A 67 -17.89 14.81 -17.98
CA ILE A 67 -16.63 15.21 -17.34
C ILE A 67 -16.14 16.48 -17.99
N GLY A 68 -16.18 17.59 -17.26
CA GLY A 68 -15.82 18.90 -17.76
C GLY A 68 -16.65 19.31 -18.99
N LEU A 69 -16.01 19.94 -19.95
CA LEU A 69 -16.61 20.28 -21.24
C LEU A 69 -16.70 19.09 -22.22
N GLY A 70 -16.48 17.90 -21.72
CA GLY A 70 -16.24 16.67 -22.47
C GLY A 70 -14.76 16.30 -22.41
N ALA A 71 -14.44 15.09 -21.99
CA ALA A 71 -13.08 14.65 -21.78
C ALA A 71 -12.79 13.28 -22.35
N ASP A 72 -11.50 13.04 -22.66
CA ASP A 72 -10.99 11.71 -22.94
C ASP A 72 -11.17 10.79 -21.72
N PHE A 73 -11.98 9.75 -21.91
CA PHE A 73 -12.26 8.82 -20.82
C PHE A 73 -11.16 7.74 -20.65
N VAL A 74 -10.35 7.50 -21.70
CA VAL A 74 -9.26 6.51 -21.63
C VAL A 74 -8.19 6.93 -20.62
N SER A 75 -7.78 8.20 -20.63
CA SER A 75 -6.77 8.72 -19.70
C SER A 75 -7.29 8.75 -18.26
N LEU A 76 -8.55 9.12 -18.06
CA LEU A 76 -9.20 9.06 -16.77
C LEU A 76 -9.30 7.61 -16.27
N TYR A 77 -9.73 6.69 -17.13
CA TYR A 77 -9.79 5.26 -16.84
C TYR A 77 -8.41 4.72 -16.46
N ALA A 78 -7.37 5.05 -17.24
CA ALA A 78 -6.01 4.59 -17.03
C ALA A 78 -5.43 4.99 -15.66
N TYR A 79 -5.81 6.17 -15.13
CA TYR A 79 -5.33 6.64 -13.84
C TYR A 79 -6.20 6.17 -12.67
N TYR A 80 -7.54 6.27 -12.77
CA TYR A 80 -8.45 6.07 -11.64
C TYR A 80 -9.14 4.70 -11.62
N LEU A 81 -9.41 4.09 -12.78
CA LEU A 81 -10.42 3.05 -12.91
C LEU A 81 -9.91 1.73 -13.50
N ALA A 82 -8.65 1.64 -13.90
CA ALA A 82 -8.13 0.51 -14.66
C ALA A 82 -7.89 -0.78 -13.85
N SER A 83 -8.27 -0.81 -12.57
CA SER A 83 -8.24 -2.03 -11.76
C SER A 83 -9.12 -3.12 -12.39
N PRO A 84 -8.61 -4.36 -12.57
CA PRO A 84 -9.43 -5.47 -13.04
C PRO A 84 -10.65 -5.74 -12.16
N LEU A 85 -10.56 -5.46 -10.85
CA LEU A 85 -11.65 -5.65 -9.90
C LEU A 85 -12.81 -4.65 -10.12
N ASN A 86 -12.55 -3.51 -10.75
CA ASN A 86 -13.59 -2.51 -11.03
C ASN A 86 -14.63 -3.00 -12.04
N TRP A 87 -14.31 -3.99 -12.88
CA TRP A 87 -15.26 -4.61 -13.79
C TRP A 87 -16.40 -5.34 -13.07
N LEU A 88 -16.23 -5.66 -11.78
CA LEU A 88 -17.31 -6.20 -10.95
C LEU A 88 -18.48 -5.22 -10.77
N LEU A 89 -18.29 -3.93 -11.07
CA LEU A 89 -19.37 -2.93 -11.12
C LEU A 89 -20.53 -3.35 -12.04
N ILE A 90 -20.28 -4.10 -13.11
CA ILE A 90 -21.33 -4.57 -14.03
C ILE A 90 -22.40 -5.40 -13.30
N LEU A 91 -21.97 -6.14 -12.27
CA LEU A 91 -22.84 -7.00 -11.46
C LEU A 91 -23.45 -6.26 -10.26
N TRP A 92 -22.95 -5.04 -9.94
CA TRP A 92 -23.35 -4.33 -8.74
C TRP A 92 -24.63 -3.50 -8.97
N PRO A 93 -25.55 -3.38 -8.00
CA PRO A 93 -26.77 -2.57 -8.17
C PRO A 93 -26.45 -1.09 -8.35
N ARG A 94 -27.21 -0.40 -9.22
CA ARG A 94 -27.17 1.06 -9.34
C ARG A 94 -27.53 1.71 -8.01
N GLY A 95 -26.92 2.85 -7.70
CA GLY A 95 -27.14 3.58 -6.44
C GLY A 95 -26.30 3.11 -5.25
N TYR A 96 -25.55 1.99 -5.39
CA TYR A 96 -24.71 1.43 -4.33
C TYR A 96 -23.21 1.48 -4.68
N VAL A 97 -22.77 2.54 -5.37
CA VAL A 97 -21.35 2.71 -5.76
C VAL A 97 -20.47 2.90 -4.54
N ILE A 98 -20.94 3.62 -3.51
CA ILE A 98 -20.21 3.86 -2.26
C ILE A 98 -19.91 2.54 -1.56
N GLU A 99 -20.90 1.66 -1.48
CA GLU A 99 -20.77 0.33 -0.87
C GLU A 99 -19.84 -0.57 -1.68
N PHE A 100 -19.85 -0.48 -3.01
CA PHE A 100 -18.89 -1.16 -3.86
C PHE A 100 -17.47 -0.71 -3.55
N MET A 101 -17.22 0.59 -3.47
CA MET A 101 -15.91 1.14 -3.18
C MET A 101 -15.41 0.72 -1.78
N THR A 102 -16.31 0.73 -0.79
CA THR A 102 -16.02 0.23 0.57
C THR A 102 -15.65 -1.25 0.56
N ALA A 103 -16.46 -2.10 -0.08
CA ALA A 103 -16.20 -3.53 -0.20
C ALA A 103 -14.88 -3.81 -0.95
N LEU A 104 -14.60 -3.04 -1.99
CA LEU A 104 -13.37 -3.14 -2.77
C LEU A 104 -12.14 -2.77 -1.93
N SER A 105 -12.20 -1.70 -1.13
CA SER A 105 -11.13 -1.31 -0.20
C SER A 105 -10.84 -2.42 0.80
N ILE A 106 -11.87 -2.94 1.47
CA ILE A 106 -11.74 -4.05 2.45
C ILE A 106 -11.16 -5.30 1.79
N LEU A 107 -11.62 -5.64 0.59
CA LEU A 107 -11.08 -6.78 -0.17
C LEU A 107 -9.60 -6.62 -0.49
N LYS A 108 -9.18 -5.43 -0.95
CA LYS A 108 -7.77 -5.16 -1.30
C LYS A 108 -6.86 -5.16 -0.07
N ILE A 109 -7.33 -4.67 1.09
CA ILE A 109 -6.63 -4.81 2.37
C ILE A 109 -6.40 -6.30 2.68
N ALA A 110 -7.41 -7.14 2.60
CA ALA A 110 -7.28 -8.58 2.86
C ALA A 110 -6.36 -9.29 1.85
N LEU A 111 -6.46 -8.92 0.56
CA LEU A 111 -5.61 -9.46 -0.50
C LEU A 111 -4.13 -9.09 -0.33
N SER A 112 -3.81 -7.89 0.16
CA SER A 112 -2.42 -7.48 0.40
C SER A 112 -1.77 -8.34 1.50
N GLY A 113 -2.50 -8.68 2.56
CA GLY A 113 -2.05 -9.62 3.57
C GLY A 113 -1.79 -11.02 3.01
N LEU A 114 -2.70 -11.50 2.17
CA LEU A 114 -2.59 -12.80 1.50
C LEU A 114 -1.34 -12.87 0.60
N THR A 115 -1.16 -11.89 -0.28
CA THR A 115 -0.06 -11.89 -1.27
C THR A 115 1.30 -11.75 -0.60
N PHE A 116 1.41 -10.91 0.44
CA PHE A 116 2.65 -10.76 1.19
C PHE A 116 3.00 -12.05 1.97
N THR A 117 2.00 -12.71 2.58
CA THR A 117 2.22 -14.00 3.24
C THR A 117 2.66 -15.08 2.24
N TYR A 118 2.05 -15.10 1.04
CA TYR A 118 2.45 -15.99 -0.03
C TYR A 118 3.90 -15.73 -0.44
N TYR A 119 4.29 -14.45 -0.57
CA TYR A 119 5.66 -14.07 -0.83
C TYR A 119 6.63 -14.61 0.23
N LEU A 120 6.36 -14.35 1.52
CA LEU A 120 7.23 -14.80 2.62
C LEU A 120 7.41 -16.32 2.63
N GLY A 121 6.33 -17.06 2.45
CA GLY A 121 6.36 -18.52 2.44
C GLY A 121 7.18 -19.12 1.29
N GLU A 122 7.16 -18.49 0.11
CA GLU A 122 7.92 -18.90 -1.07
C GLU A 122 9.37 -18.38 -1.05
N HIS A 123 9.58 -17.13 -0.64
CA HIS A 123 10.92 -16.53 -0.54
C HIS A 123 11.81 -17.30 0.44
N PHE A 124 11.28 -17.60 1.63
CA PHE A 124 12.01 -18.32 2.67
C PHE A 124 11.84 -19.85 2.60
N LEU A 125 11.17 -20.39 1.59
CA LEU A 125 10.94 -21.82 1.33
C LEU A 125 10.27 -22.56 2.51
N VAL A 126 9.51 -21.84 3.35
CA VAL A 126 8.91 -22.37 4.59
C VAL A 126 8.01 -23.58 4.32
N TRP A 127 7.34 -23.60 3.18
CA TRP A 127 6.39 -24.65 2.83
C TRP A 127 7.02 -25.90 2.22
N GLN A 128 8.28 -25.83 1.79
CA GLN A 128 9.02 -26.98 1.24
C GLN A 128 9.61 -27.83 2.37
N ASP A 129 9.98 -27.19 3.50
CA ASP A 129 10.59 -27.83 4.65
C ASP A 129 9.60 -28.57 5.56
N ALA A 130 8.34 -28.63 5.20
CA ALA A 130 7.24 -29.13 6.04
C ALA A 130 7.26 -30.66 6.33
N GLY A 131 8.31 -31.38 5.98
CA GLY A 131 8.57 -32.78 6.33
C GLY A 131 9.63 -32.99 7.43
N ASN A 132 10.47 -31.98 7.69
CA ASN A 132 11.51 -32.05 8.70
C ASN A 132 11.17 -31.18 9.91
N ALA A 133 11.16 -31.77 11.10
CA ALA A 133 10.78 -31.11 12.36
C ALA A 133 11.74 -29.97 12.80
N ALA A 134 12.83 -29.77 12.11
CA ALA A 134 13.72 -28.60 12.17
C ALA A 134 14.44 -28.53 10.82
N ALA A 135 14.07 -27.57 9.98
CA ALA A 135 14.83 -27.31 8.75
C ALA A 135 16.22 -26.80 9.13
N VAL A 136 17.16 -27.68 9.03
CA VAL A 136 18.59 -27.39 9.23
C VAL A 136 19.13 -26.87 7.90
N ILE A 137 19.21 -25.55 7.74
CA ILE A 137 19.89 -24.97 6.59
C ILE A 137 21.39 -24.97 6.87
N ARG A 138 22.13 -25.72 6.07
CA ARG A 138 23.58 -25.57 5.99
C ARG A 138 23.88 -24.24 5.29
N THR A 139 24.14 -23.20 6.06
CA THR A 139 24.95 -22.09 5.54
C THR A 139 26.39 -22.55 5.45
N GLU A 140 27.20 -21.98 4.54
CA GLU A 140 28.55 -22.45 4.18
C GLU A 140 29.50 -22.79 5.37
N LYS A 141 29.15 -22.44 6.60
CA LYS A 141 29.95 -22.70 7.81
C LYS A 141 29.21 -23.09 9.10
N LYS A 142 27.85 -23.03 9.17
CA LYS A 142 27.09 -23.33 10.41
C LYS A 142 25.70 -23.89 10.13
N THR A 143 25.28 -24.82 10.97
CA THR A 143 23.92 -25.34 11.03
C THR A 143 23.08 -24.41 11.88
N ALA A 144 22.21 -23.57 11.28
CA ALA A 144 21.29 -22.69 12.01
C ALA A 144 19.91 -23.36 12.16
N VAL A 145 19.34 -23.29 13.36
CA VAL A 145 18.02 -23.87 13.68
C VAL A 145 16.92 -22.83 13.39
N ARG A 146 16.09 -23.10 12.40
CA ARG A 146 14.90 -22.30 12.10
C ARG A 146 13.73 -22.64 13.02
N LEU A 147 12.75 -21.75 13.07
CA LEU A 147 11.43 -22.06 13.63
C LEU A 147 10.80 -23.25 12.89
N PRO A 148 9.99 -24.10 13.57
CA PRO A 148 9.20 -25.14 12.92
C PRO A 148 8.32 -24.54 11.81
N ALA A 149 8.15 -25.29 10.71
CA ALA A 149 7.49 -24.78 9.50
C ALA A 149 6.03 -24.37 9.71
N ASP A 150 5.30 -25.02 10.61
CA ASP A 150 3.95 -24.65 11.01
C ASP A 150 3.92 -23.29 11.73
N VAL A 151 4.79 -23.11 12.74
CA VAL A 151 4.91 -21.84 13.47
C VAL A 151 5.37 -20.71 12.54
N ALA A 152 6.38 -20.96 11.70
CA ALA A 152 6.87 -20.01 10.72
C ALA A 152 5.77 -19.60 9.73
N SER A 153 4.92 -20.54 9.28
CA SER A 153 3.83 -20.26 8.35
C SER A 153 2.77 -19.32 8.95
N TYR A 154 2.38 -19.53 10.21
CA TYR A 154 1.42 -18.64 10.88
C TYR A 154 2.07 -17.29 11.27
N ALA A 155 3.35 -17.28 11.61
CA ALA A 155 4.09 -16.03 11.80
C ALA A 155 4.16 -15.21 10.50
N ALA A 156 4.29 -15.86 9.33
CA ALA A 156 4.17 -15.19 8.04
C ALA A 156 2.79 -14.57 7.83
N ALA A 157 1.70 -15.25 8.27
CA ALA A 157 0.35 -14.71 8.19
C ALA A 157 0.16 -13.45 9.06
N VAL A 158 0.77 -13.43 10.24
CA VAL A 158 0.76 -12.23 11.11
C VAL A 158 1.56 -11.09 10.49
N CYS A 159 2.72 -11.36 9.88
CA CYS A 159 3.47 -10.36 9.10
C CYS A 159 2.66 -9.87 7.88
N GLY A 160 1.87 -10.76 7.25
CA GLY A 160 0.93 -10.39 6.19
C GLY A 160 -0.13 -9.41 6.66
N ALA A 161 -0.69 -9.65 7.84
CA ALA A 161 -1.65 -8.73 8.46
C ALA A 161 -0.99 -7.37 8.77
N ALA A 162 0.26 -7.36 9.24
CA ALA A 162 1.01 -6.12 9.47
C ALA A 162 1.28 -5.34 8.17
N TYR A 163 1.58 -6.02 7.07
CA TYR A 163 1.68 -5.38 5.76
C TYR A 163 0.34 -4.77 5.32
N ALA A 164 -0.75 -5.53 5.47
CA ALA A 164 -2.10 -5.09 5.10
C ALA A 164 -2.62 -3.90 5.93
N LEU A 165 -2.15 -3.74 7.17
CA LEU A 165 -2.63 -2.74 8.13
C LEU A 165 -1.52 -1.73 8.52
N CYS A 166 -0.49 -1.58 7.67
CA CYS A 166 0.57 -0.60 7.88
C CYS A 166 0.06 0.84 7.68
N ALA A 167 0.86 1.82 8.08
CA ALA A 167 0.51 3.24 7.99
C ALA A 167 0.23 3.70 6.54
N PHE A 168 0.89 3.11 5.53
CA PHE A 168 0.51 3.39 4.13
C PHE A 168 -0.95 3.03 3.85
N MET A 169 -1.40 1.85 4.28
CA MET A 169 -2.79 1.45 4.08
C MET A 169 -3.74 2.30 4.92
N ALA A 170 -3.38 2.65 6.15
CA ALA A 170 -4.18 3.54 6.99
C ALA A 170 -4.36 4.93 6.35
N ALA A 171 -3.30 5.48 5.75
CA ALA A 171 -3.32 6.77 5.09
C ALA A 171 -4.03 6.76 3.72
N TYR A 172 -3.92 5.66 2.97
CA TYR A 172 -4.21 5.64 1.54
C TYR A 172 -5.17 4.54 1.08
N ALA A 173 -5.88 3.83 1.99
CA ALA A 173 -6.87 2.82 1.62
C ALA A 173 -8.02 3.39 0.78
N TRP A 174 -8.31 4.67 0.92
CA TRP A 174 -9.29 5.40 0.12
C TRP A 174 -8.80 5.67 -1.32
N ASN A 175 -7.49 5.65 -1.61
CA ASN A 175 -6.92 5.69 -2.96
C ASN A 175 -6.99 4.30 -3.61
N LEU A 176 -8.18 3.88 -4.01
CA LEU A 176 -8.45 2.54 -4.50
C LEU A 176 -7.50 2.08 -5.61
N MET A 177 -7.11 2.99 -6.52
CA MET A 177 -6.19 2.68 -7.62
C MET A 177 -4.75 2.39 -7.16
N TRP A 178 -4.32 2.90 -5.99
CA TRP A 178 -2.97 2.64 -5.47
C TRP A 178 -2.87 1.28 -4.77
N THR A 179 -3.97 0.85 -4.15
CA THR A 179 -4.01 -0.39 -3.38
C THR A 179 -3.87 -1.65 -4.23
N ASP A 180 -4.23 -1.61 -5.53
CA ASP A 180 -3.91 -2.70 -6.47
C ASP A 180 -2.41 -2.96 -6.57
N CYS A 181 -1.62 -1.89 -6.66
CA CYS A 181 -0.16 -1.99 -6.72
C CYS A 181 0.42 -2.58 -5.42
N MET A 182 -0.14 -2.21 -4.26
CA MET A 182 0.25 -2.81 -2.99
C MET A 182 -0.06 -4.32 -2.91
N VAL A 183 -1.22 -4.74 -3.42
CA VAL A 183 -1.58 -6.17 -3.52
C VAL A 183 -0.64 -6.93 -4.46
N LEU A 184 -0.25 -6.31 -5.59
CA LEU A 184 0.54 -6.95 -6.62
C LEU A 184 2.06 -6.92 -6.34
N ALA A 185 2.57 -5.93 -5.62
CA ALA A 185 4.00 -5.78 -5.37
C ALA A 185 4.69 -7.05 -4.82
N PRO A 186 4.15 -7.77 -3.82
CA PRO A 186 4.74 -9.01 -3.35
C PRO A 186 4.82 -10.09 -4.44
N LEU A 187 3.84 -10.15 -5.35
CA LEU A 187 3.83 -11.11 -6.45
C LEU A 187 4.82 -10.73 -7.54
N VAL A 188 4.96 -9.45 -7.86
CA VAL A 188 5.95 -8.93 -8.82
C VAL A 188 7.37 -9.23 -8.33
N ILE A 189 7.65 -8.95 -7.05
CA ILE A 189 8.96 -9.18 -6.43
C ILE A 189 9.26 -10.69 -6.40
N LEU A 190 8.31 -11.53 -6.01
CA LEU A 190 8.47 -12.99 -6.06
C LEU A 190 8.70 -13.49 -7.50
N GLY A 191 7.99 -12.90 -8.46
CA GLY A 191 8.17 -13.19 -9.87
C GLY A 191 9.58 -12.89 -10.35
N LEU A 192 10.15 -11.74 -9.94
CA LEU A 192 11.53 -11.35 -10.21
C LEU A 192 12.52 -12.35 -9.62
N GLU A 193 12.33 -12.77 -8.38
CA GLU A 193 13.18 -13.76 -7.73
C GLU A 193 13.17 -15.11 -8.47
N ARG A 194 11.98 -15.57 -8.89
CA ARG A 194 11.83 -16.80 -9.70
C ARG A 194 12.45 -16.65 -11.08
N LEU A 195 12.40 -15.46 -11.67
CA LEU A 195 13.07 -15.15 -12.94
C LEU A 195 14.60 -15.29 -12.82
N ILE A 196 15.17 -14.78 -11.72
CA ILE A 196 16.62 -14.82 -11.47
C ILE A 196 17.06 -16.25 -11.11
N ARG A 197 16.38 -16.89 -10.16
CA ARG A 197 16.76 -18.18 -9.59
C ARG A 197 16.43 -19.36 -10.51
N ASP A 198 15.19 -19.39 -11.02
CA ASP A 198 14.59 -20.56 -11.65
C ASP A 198 14.39 -20.40 -13.16
N ASN A 199 14.67 -19.22 -13.72
CA ASN A 199 14.36 -18.84 -15.11
C ASN A 199 12.86 -18.99 -15.47
N ARG A 200 11.96 -18.62 -14.53
CA ARG A 200 10.52 -18.70 -14.70
C ARG A 200 9.92 -17.30 -14.79
N PRO A 201 9.65 -16.77 -16.01
CA PRO A 201 9.24 -15.39 -16.20
C PRO A 201 7.75 -15.13 -15.99
N GLY A 202 6.88 -16.14 -16.06
CA GLY A 202 5.43 -15.97 -16.16
C GLY A 202 4.82 -15.13 -15.04
N LEU A 203 5.17 -15.42 -13.78
CA LEU A 203 4.66 -14.64 -12.64
C LEU A 203 5.15 -13.18 -12.72
N TYR A 204 6.44 -12.97 -13.01
CA TYR A 204 7.02 -11.64 -13.13
C TYR A 204 6.32 -10.79 -14.20
N TYR A 205 6.26 -11.33 -15.42
CA TYR A 205 5.65 -10.64 -16.55
C TYR A 205 4.18 -10.31 -16.29
N VAL A 206 3.37 -11.31 -15.91
CA VAL A 206 1.93 -11.10 -15.74
C VAL A 206 1.62 -10.15 -14.59
N SER A 207 2.25 -10.34 -13.42
CA SER A 207 1.98 -9.48 -12.27
C SER A 207 2.46 -8.04 -12.48
N LEU A 208 3.60 -7.83 -13.15
CA LEU A 208 4.08 -6.48 -13.48
C LEU A 208 3.21 -5.82 -14.55
N ALA A 209 2.80 -6.55 -15.60
CA ALA A 209 1.90 -6.00 -16.63
C ALA A 209 0.55 -5.59 -16.04
N VAL A 210 -0.06 -6.44 -15.20
CA VAL A 210 -1.32 -6.11 -14.51
C VAL A 210 -1.13 -4.92 -13.56
N CYS A 211 0.02 -4.84 -12.87
CA CYS A 211 0.33 -3.71 -11.99
C CYS A 211 0.40 -2.39 -12.76
N ILE A 212 1.12 -2.36 -13.90
CA ILE A 212 1.24 -1.19 -14.77
C ILE A 212 -0.13 -0.78 -15.34
N LEU A 213 -0.93 -1.75 -15.78
CA LEU A 213 -2.28 -1.49 -16.29
C LEU A 213 -3.20 -0.95 -15.19
N SER A 214 -3.12 -1.47 -13.96
CA SER A 214 -3.97 -1.04 -12.85
C SER A 214 -3.68 0.39 -12.38
N ASN A 215 -2.41 0.76 -12.29
CA ASN A 215 -1.98 2.13 -12.01
C ASN A 215 -0.53 2.33 -12.44
N TYR A 216 -0.31 2.99 -13.56
CA TYR A 216 1.03 3.24 -14.11
C TYR A 216 1.89 4.10 -13.18
N TYR A 217 1.29 5.03 -12.43
CA TYR A 217 2.02 5.96 -11.57
C TYR A 217 2.69 5.26 -10.36
N ILE A 218 1.94 4.49 -9.58
CA ILE A 218 2.52 3.74 -8.45
C ILE A 218 3.45 2.62 -8.95
N SER A 219 3.17 2.08 -10.15
CA SER A 219 4.05 1.08 -10.77
C SER A 219 5.45 1.60 -11.05
N ILE A 220 5.65 2.91 -11.29
CA ILE A 220 7.00 3.50 -11.43
C ILE A 220 7.81 3.28 -10.15
N MET A 221 7.21 3.48 -8.97
CA MET A 221 7.87 3.25 -7.69
C MET A 221 8.26 1.77 -7.51
N ILE A 222 7.36 0.86 -7.91
CA ILE A 222 7.66 -0.57 -7.92
C ILE A 222 8.82 -0.86 -8.88
N CYS A 223 8.84 -0.29 -10.08
CA CYS A 223 9.92 -0.48 -11.05
C CYS A 223 11.28 0.00 -10.51
N ILE A 224 11.33 1.15 -9.83
CA ILE A 224 12.54 1.64 -9.15
C ILE A 224 12.98 0.63 -8.08
N PHE A 225 12.05 0.18 -7.23
CA PHE A 225 12.35 -0.82 -6.21
C PHE A 225 12.82 -2.15 -6.81
N LEU A 226 12.24 -2.60 -7.93
CA LEU A 226 12.66 -3.82 -8.61
C LEU A 226 14.11 -3.78 -9.09
N VAL A 227 14.61 -2.62 -9.53
CA VAL A 227 16.04 -2.45 -9.87
C VAL A 227 16.91 -2.64 -8.62
N LEU A 228 16.55 -2.00 -7.51
CA LEU A 228 17.27 -2.12 -6.25
C LEU A 228 17.22 -3.55 -5.70
N TRP A 229 16.04 -4.19 -5.73
CA TRP A 229 15.85 -5.57 -5.27
C TRP A 229 16.55 -6.58 -6.17
N PHE A 230 16.54 -6.35 -7.49
CA PHE A 230 17.29 -7.16 -8.45
C PHE A 230 18.78 -7.19 -8.12
N LEU A 231 19.38 -6.02 -7.85
CA LEU A 231 20.80 -5.94 -7.47
C LEU A 231 21.09 -6.74 -6.21
N LEU A 232 20.29 -6.58 -5.15
CA LEU A 232 20.44 -7.32 -3.91
C LEU A 232 20.32 -8.83 -4.12
N TYR A 233 19.25 -9.25 -4.78
CA TYR A 233 18.95 -10.67 -4.97
C TYR A 233 19.95 -11.35 -5.92
N TRP A 234 20.38 -10.66 -6.97
CA TRP A 234 21.41 -11.14 -7.90
C TRP A 234 22.77 -11.28 -7.21
N MET A 235 23.14 -10.38 -6.31
CA MET A 235 24.36 -10.49 -5.51
C MET A 235 24.36 -11.72 -4.58
N GLU A 236 23.18 -12.09 -4.07
CA GLU A 236 22.99 -13.31 -3.28
C GLU A 236 23.03 -14.58 -4.16
N HIS A 237 22.64 -14.48 -5.43
CA HIS A 237 22.48 -15.60 -6.37
C HIS A 237 23.37 -15.45 -7.64
N ARG A 238 24.64 -15.14 -7.47
CA ARG A 238 25.60 -14.86 -8.57
C ARG A 238 25.71 -15.95 -9.63
N ALA A 239 25.32 -17.18 -9.33
CA ALA A 239 25.30 -18.30 -10.29
C ALA A 239 24.44 -18.04 -11.54
N SER A 240 23.50 -17.10 -11.49
CA SER A 240 22.61 -16.73 -12.61
C SER A 240 23.31 -15.95 -13.73
N GLY A 241 24.53 -15.43 -13.50
CA GLY A 241 25.36 -14.73 -14.48
C GLY A 241 24.69 -13.50 -15.14
N TYR A 242 25.29 -13.03 -16.25
CA TYR A 242 24.78 -11.86 -16.99
C TYR A 242 23.43 -12.09 -17.68
N ARG A 243 23.06 -13.35 -17.94
CA ARG A 243 21.78 -13.71 -18.55
C ARG A 243 20.57 -13.28 -17.71
N ALA A 244 20.72 -13.16 -16.38
CA ALA A 244 19.67 -12.66 -15.50
C ALA A 244 19.35 -11.18 -15.81
N TRP A 245 20.36 -10.35 -16.13
CA TRP A 245 20.19 -8.95 -16.52
C TRP A 245 19.41 -8.81 -17.83
N ILE A 246 19.76 -9.62 -18.83
CA ILE A 246 19.06 -9.61 -20.13
C ILE A 246 17.60 -10.01 -19.94
N ARG A 247 17.34 -11.06 -19.16
CA ARG A 247 15.95 -11.52 -18.88
C ARG A 247 15.16 -10.47 -18.10
N PHE A 248 15.77 -9.86 -17.08
CA PHE A 248 15.14 -8.79 -16.32
C PHE A 248 14.74 -7.64 -17.23
N ALA A 249 15.66 -7.12 -18.04
CA ALA A 249 15.39 -6.05 -18.98
C ALA A 249 14.30 -6.44 -20.00
N TRP A 250 14.40 -7.64 -20.59
CA TRP A 250 13.45 -8.11 -21.60
C TRP A 250 12.02 -8.22 -21.08
N TYR A 251 11.82 -8.90 -19.95
CA TYR A 251 10.48 -9.10 -19.41
C TYR A 251 9.91 -7.84 -18.75
N SER A 252 10.75 -6.91 -18.28
CA SER A 252 10.31 -5.57 -17.83
C SER A 252 9.82 -4.73 -19.01
N LEU A 253 10.56 -4.72 -20.12
CA LEU A 253 10.14 -4.04 -21.36
C LEU A 253 8.86 -4.64 -21.92
N LEU A 254 8.73 -5.96 -21.92
CA LEU A 254 7.52 -6.64 -22.39
C LEU A 254 6.30 -6.30 -21.54
N ALA A 255 6.45 -6.23 -20.21
CA ALA A 255 5.38 -5.79 -19.32
C ALA A 255 5.00 -4.33 -19.55
N GLY A 256 5.99 -3.44 -19.74
CA GLY A 256 5.78 -2.05 -20.11
C GLY A 256 5.09 -1.89 -21.47
N ALA A 257 5.48 -2.69 -22.46
CA ALA A 257 4.84 -2.71 -23.78
C ALA A 257 3.37 -3.16 -23.70
N THR A 258 3.04 -4.11 -22.81
CA THR A 258 1.64 -4.48 -22.54
C THR A 258 0.86 -3.31 -21.93
N GLY A 259 1.47 -2.55 -21.01
CA GLY A 259 0.88 -1.34 -20.43
C GLY A 259 0.74 -0.17 -21.39
N ALA A 260 1.48 -0.17 -22.51
CA ALA A 260 1.50 0.93 -23.47
C ALA A 260 0.12 1.23 -24.07
N VAL A 261 -0.79 0.25 -24.09
CA VAL A 261 -2.18 0.42 -24.56
C VAL A 261 -2.93 1.51 -23.79
N LEU A 262 -2.64 1.69 -22.51
CA LEU A 262 -3.21 2.75 -21.67
C LEU A 262 -2.24 3.94 -21.52
N ILE A 263 -0.94 3.67 -21.42
CA ILE A 263 0.07 4.72 -21.17
C ILE A 263 0.21 5.67 -22.34
N LEU A 264 0.25 5.18 -23.60
CA LEU A 264 0.48 6.04 -24.76
C LEU A 264 -0.65 7.05 -25.00
N PRO A 265 -1.95 6.66 -24.99
CA PRO A 265 -3.04 7.63 -25.06
C PRO A 265 -2.98 8.65 -23.93
N THR A 266 -2.75 8.18 -22.69
CA THR A 266 -2.65 9.04 -21.51
C THR A 266 -1.49 10.03 -21.63
N ALA A 267 -0.30 9.59 -22.05
CA ALA A 267 0.85 10.46 -22.25
C ALA A 267 0.57 11.52 -23.34
N LYS A 268 -0.16 11.15 -24.39
CA LYS A 268 -0.58 12.11 -25.42
C LYS A 268 -1.51 13.18 -24.87
N VAL A 269 -2.51 12.80 -24.08
CA VAL A 269 -3.44 13.75 -23.45
C VAL A 269 -2.70 14.65 -22.45
N LEU A 270 -1.84 14.08 -21.59
CA LEU A 270 -1.03 14.86 -20.65
C LEU A 270 -0.10 15.85 -21.36
N SER A 271 0.46 15.52 -22.53
CA SER A 271 1.29 16.44 -23.31
C SER A 271 0.52 17.64 -23.87
N LEU A 272 -0.79 17.54 -24.00
CA LEU A 272 -1.69 18.63 -24.41
C LEU A 272 -2.21 19.45 -23.23
N SER A 273 -2.09 18.94 -22.03
CA SER A 273 -2.41 19.67 -20.80
C SER A 273 -1.18 20.44 -20.30
N GLY A 274 -1.37 21.53 -19.56
CA GLY A 274 -0.27 22.32 -19.00
C GLY A 274 0.59 21.60 -17.92
N ALA A 275 0.32 20.31 -17.67
CA ALA A 275 1.00 19.48 -16.65
C ALA A 275 2.34 18.86 -17.13
N SER A 276 2.81 19.17 -18.32
CA SER A 276 3.97 18.50 -18.97
C SER A 276 5.35 19.06 -18.64
N GLY A 277 5.47 20.05 -17.75
CA GLY A 277 6.78 20.65 -17.39
C GLY A 277 7.56 19.76 -16.42
N ILE A 278 8.56 19.00 -16.91
CA ILE A 278 9.54 18.33 -16.05
C ILE A 278 10.65 19.36 -15.75
N SER A 279 10.72 19.86 -14.51
CA SER A 279 11.83 20.67 -14.03
C SER A 279 12.55 19.91 -12.93
N PHE A 280 13.78 19.47 -13.16
CA PHE A 280 14.60 18.82 -12.15
C PHE A 280 14.94 19.84 -11.04
N PRO A 281 14.95 19.45 -9.73
CA PRO A 281 15.33 20.37 -8.65
C PRO A 281 16.72 20.94 -8.88
N GLU A 282 16.86 22.26 -8.79
CA GLU A 282 18.15 22.93 -8.97
C GLU A 282 19.05 22.75 -7.74
N THR A 283 18.45 22.65 -6.55
CA THR A 283 19.14 22.52 -5.27
C THR A 283 18.70 21.26 -4.53
N MET A 284 19.65 20.66 -3.80
CA MET A 284 19.35 19.54 -2.90
C MET A 284 18.85 20.10 -1.58
N GLU A 285 17.61 19.76 -1.23
CA GLU A 285 16.96 20.21 0.00
C GLU A 285 16.52 19.01 0.85
N TRP A 286 16.50 19.21 2.16
CA TRP A 286 16.00 18.24 3.12
C TRP A 286 14.74 18.80 3.76
N TYR A 287 13.61 18.07 3.64
CA TYR A 287 12.33 18.50 4.18
C TYR A 287 12.33 18.54 5.71
N PHE A 288 13.02 17.59 6.35
CA PHE A 288 13.12 17.45 7.80
C PHE A 288 14.35 16.63 8.18
N ASN A 289 14.64 16.56 9.48
CA ASN A 289 15.70 15.71 10.00
C ASN A 289 15.30 14.23 9.85
N ILE A 290 16.21 13.39 9.31
CA ILE A 290 15.99 11.95 9.14
C ILE A 290 15.60 11.26 10.45
N VAL A 291 16.11 11.73 11.59
CA VAL A 291 15.78 11.15 12.90
C VAL A 291 14.33 11.45 13.29
N SER A 292 13.81 12.65 12.97
CA SER A 292 12.42 13.02 13.25
C SER A 292 11.43 12.13 12.48
N GLU A 293 11.73 11.77 11.21
CA GLU A 293 10.84 10.91 10.44
C GLU A 293 10.68 9.51 11.05
N LEU A 294 11.74 8.99 11.73
CA LEU A 294 11.70 7.68 12.36
C LEU A 294 10.65 7.58 13.46
N ALA A 295 10.31 8.70 14.10
CA ALA A 295 9.24 8.78 15.09
C ALA A 295 7.87 8.39 14.49
N ARG A 296 7.68 8.57 13.19
CA ARG A 296 6.47 8.16 12.47
C ARG A 296 6.32 6.64 12.30
N SER A 297 7.31 5.87 12.77
CA SER A 297 7.23 4.41 12.87
C SER A 297 6.59 3.93 14.18
N LEU A 298 6.26 4.83 15.12
CA LEU A 298 5.63 4.49 16.40
C LEU A 298 4.14 4.21 16.26
N LEU A 299 3.58 3.57 17.29
CA LEU A 299 2.15 3.23 17.37
C LEU A 299 1.29 4.50 17.53
N ALA A 300 0.12 4.50 16.91
CA ALA A 300 -0.89 5.55 17.05
C ALA A 300 -0.37 6.96 16.69
N VAL A 301 0.59 7.05 15.78
CA VAL A 301 0.96 8.31 15.15
C VAL A 301 -0.02 8.59 14.02
N ASP A 302 -0.65 9.76 14.04
CA ASP A 302 -1.61 10.14 13.03
C ASP A 302 -1.04 10.06 11.63
N VAL A 303 -1.81 9.53 10.70
CA VAL A 303 -1.41 9.47 9.29
C VAL A 303 -1.34 10.87 8.71
N TYR A 304 -0.39 11.09 7.84
CA TYR A 304 -0.20 12.38 7.20
C TYR A 304 -0.48 12.30 5.70
N THR A 305 -1.30 13.22 5.22
CA THR A 305 -1.72 13.31 3.80
C THR A 305 -1.55 14.71 3.22
N GLY A 306 -1.04 15.67 4.02
CA GLY A 306 -0.84 17.06 3.63
C GLY A 306 0.43 17.30 2.81
N ASP A 307 0.90 18.54 2.78
CA ASP A 307 1.98 19.08 1.94
C ASP A 307 3.35 19.17 2.64
N SER A 308 3.43 18.85 3.96
CA SER A 308 4.70 18.90 4.72
C SER A 308 5.60 17.67 4.52
N HIS A 309 5.34 16.81 3.56
CA HIS A 309 6.14 15.64 3.12
C HIS A 309 6.38 14.53 4.17
N TRP A 310 5.72 14.53 5.35
CA TRP A 310 5.89 13.48 6.36
C TRP A 310 5.47 12.10 5.87
N PRO A 311 6.37 11.09 5.87
CA PRO A 311 6.03 9.75 5.42
C PRO A 311 5.22 8.96 6.46
N ASN A 312 4.43 7.98 6.02
CA ASN A 312 3.67 7.07 6.86
C ASN A 312 4.43 5.74 7.00
N LEU A 313 5.19 5.55 8.10
CA LEU A 313 6.21 4.50 8.22
C LEU A 313 5.82 3.32 9.12
N TYR A 314 4.79 3.43 9.97
CA TYR A 314 4.43 2.35 10.88
C TYR A 314 4.08 1.06 10.12
N CYS A 315 4.71 -0.04 10.52
CA CYS A 315 4.40 -1.40 10.08
C CYS A 315 4.44 -2.42 11.23
N GLY A 316 4.41 -1.92 12.47
CA GLY A 316 4.40 -2.67 13.72
C GLY A 316 5.64 -2.43 14.58
N ILE A 317 5.44 -2.19 15.88
CA ILE A 317 6.50 -2.09 16.88
C ILE A 317 7.27 -3.42 16.98
N PHE A 318 6.56 -4.55 16.80
CA PHE A 318 7.22 -5.85 16.73
C PHE A 318 8.23 -5.91 15.58
N ALA A 319 7.92 -5.31 14.43
CA ALA A 319 8.80 -5.29 13.26
C ALA A 319 10.06 -4.45 13.54
N LEU A 320 9.92 -3.31 14.20
CA LEU A 320 11.06 -2.49 14.65
C LEU A 320 11.92 -3.25 15.67
N PHE A 321 11.31 -3.91 16.65
CA PHE A 321 12.06 -4.70 17.63
C PHE A 321 12.83 -5.86 16.96
N LEU A 322 12.20 -6.54 16.00
CA LEU A 322 12.85 -7.59 15.22
C LEU A 322 13.94 -7.02 14.29
N LEU A 323 13.79 -5.81 13.77
CA LEU A 323 14.84 -5.11 13.01
C LEU A 323 16.06 -4.84 13.90
N PHE A 324 15.87 -4.40 15.15
CA PHE A 324 16.97 -4.23 16.11
C PHE A 324 17.64 -5.56 16.45
N LEU A 325 16.87 -6.62 16.63
CA LEU A 325 17.41 -7.98 16.82
C LEU A 325 18.17 -8.47 15.57
N TYR A 326 17.70 -8.13 14.37
CA TYR A 326 18.36 -8.52 13.11
C TYR A 326 19.79 -8.00 13.03
N VAL A 327 20.03 -6.77 13.47
CA VAL A 327 21.38 -6.17 13.50
C VAL A 327 22.35 -7.07 14.25
N TRP A 328 21.95 -7.62 15.38
CA TRP A 328 22.79 -8.45 16.25
C TRP A 328 22.76 -9.95 15.91
N ASN A 329 21.77 -10.42 15.15
CA ASN A 329 21.58 -11.84 14.88
C ASN A 329 22.71 -12.42 14.02
N ARG A 330 23.54 -13.30 14.61
CA ARG A 330 24.70 -13.90 13.95
C ARG A 330 24.36 -15.05 12.99
N ALA A 331 23.12 -15.54 12.98
CA ALA A 331 22.68 -16.57 12.04
C ALA A 331 22.57 -16.02 10.61
N VAL A 332 22.32 -14.71 10.46
CA VAL A 332 22.28 -14.04 9.16
C VAL A 332 23.67 -13.45 8.87
N PRO A 333 24.34 -13.86 7.76
CA PRO A 333 25.67 -13.35 7.42
C PRO A 333 25.65 -11.87 7.05
N TRP A 334 26.71 -11.13 7.40
CA TRP A 334 26.83 -9.70 7.13
C TRP A 334 26.74 -9.35 5.64
N LYS A 335 27.21 -10.22 4.76
CA LYS A 335 27.09 -10.05 3.29
C LYS A 335 25.65 -9.92 2.81
N LYS A 336 24.70 -10.57 3.50
CA LYS A 336 23.26 -10.48 3.22
C LYS A 336 22.60 -9.33 4.00
N LYS A 337 23.03 -9.15 5.24
CA LYS A 337 22.46 -8.19 6.18
C LYS A 337 22.73 -6.73 5.76
N LEU A 338 24.00 -6.40 5.46
CA LEU A 338 24.44 -5.05 5.18
C LEU A 338 23.70 -4.40 3.98
N PRO A 339 23.56 -5.08 2.82
CA PRO A 339 22.83 -4.48 1.69
C PRO A 339 21.35 -4.20 2.01
N ARG A 340 20.69 -5.07 2.80
CA ARG A 340 19.29 -4.88 3.19
C ARG A 340 19.12 -3.71 4.16
N LEU A 341 20.01 -3.58 5.15
CA LEU A 341 20.04 -2.44 6.06
C LEU A 341 20.38 -1.14 5.32
N ALA A 342 21.31 -1.19 4.35
CA ALA A 342 21.60 -0.04 3.49
C ALA A 342 20.39 0.40 2.68
N LEU A 343 19.56 -0.55 2.20
CA LEU A 343 18.32 -0.21 1.50
C LEU A 343 17.28 0.42 2.44
N VAL A 344 17.20 -0.02 3.71
CA VAL A 344 16.35 0.66 4.72
C VAL A 344 16.80 2.11 4.92
N VAL A 345 18.10 2.34 5.10
CA VAL A 345 18.66 3.70 5.22
C VAL A 345 18.41 4.53 3.95
N PHE A 346 18.52 3.92 2.78
CA PHE A 346 18.21 4.60 1.51
C PHE A 346 16.75 5.06 1.44
N PHE A 347 15.80 4.29 1.97
CA PHE A 347 14.40 4.74 2.07
C PHE A 347 14.27 5.96 2.99
N TRP A 348 14.92 5.97 4.15
CA TRP A 348 14.89 7.12 5.06
C TRP A 348 15.46 8.37 4.38
N LEU A 349 16.60 8.25 3.67
CA LEU A 349 17.14 9.35 2.86
C LEU A 349 16.15 9.79 1.77
N SER A 350 15.41 8.84 1.18
CA SER A 350 14.48 9.12 0.08
C SER A 350 13.21 9.85 0.52
N PHE A 351 12.77 9.66 1.77
CA PHE A 351 11.59 10.35 2.28
C PHE A 351 11.87 11.81 2.64
N SER A 352 13.08 12.13 3.08
CA SER A 352 13.43 13.48 3.52
C SER A 352 14.16 14.32 2.47
N ASN A 353 14.59 13.75 1.34
CA ASN A 353 15.35 14.46 0.30
C ASN A 353 14.52 14.73 -0.96
N ASN A 354 14.44 16.00 -1.39
CA ASN A 354 13.64 16.44 -2.53
C ASN A 354 14.01 15.78 -3.87
N MET A 355 15.32 15.57 -4.13
CA MET A 355 15.75 14.94 -5.40
C MET A 355 15.35 13.47 -5.47
N LEU A 356 15.49 12.74 -4.37
CA LEU A 356 15.10 11.34 -4.29
C LEU A 356 13.57 11.20 -4.33
N ASP A 357 12.85 12.08 -3.64
CA ASP A 357 11.39 12.15 -3.68
C ASP A 357 10.89 12.39 -5.11
N PHE A 358 11.48 13.34 -5.83
CA PHE A 358 11.20 13.61 -7.24
C PHE A 358 11.41 12.38 -8.14
N ILE A 359 12.51 11.63 -7.93
CA ILE A 359 12.78 10.40 -8.70
C ILE A 359 11.74 9.32 -8.39
N TRP A 360 11.40 9.10 -7.11
CA TRP A 360 10.40 8.12 -6.72
C TRP A 360 9.02 8.41 -7.32
N HIS A 361 8.68 9.68 -7.46
CA HIS A 361 7.40 10.14 -8.01
C HIS A 361 7.40 10.27 -9.56
N GLY A 362 8.35 9.63 -10.25
CA GLY A 362 8.39 9.59 -11.71
C GLY A 362 8.77 10.93 -12.34
N LEU A 363 9.72 11.63 -11.74
CA LEU A 363 10.22 12.95 -12.15
C LEU A 363 9.14 14.05 -12.03
N HIS A 364 8.36 13.99 -10.98
CA HIS A 364 7.34 14.97 -10.62
C HIS A 364 7.32 15.21 -9.11
N PHE A 365 7.02 16.44 -8.67
CA PHE A 365 6.81 16.72 -7.24
C PHE A 365 5.36 16.48 -6.86
N PRO A 366 5.10 15.66 -5.82
CA PRO A 366 3.77 15.55 -5.25
C PRO A 366 3.44 16.83 -4.48
N THR A 367 2.28 17.43 -4.73
CA THR A 367 1.78 18.59 -3.98
C THR A 367 1.22 18.22 -2.62
N SER A 368 0.82 16.95 -2.45
CA SER A 368 0.26 16.37 -1.22
C SER A 368 0.39 14.85 -1.27
N LEU A 369 -0.08 14.15 -0.25
CA LEU A 369 -0.04 12.69 -0.16
C LEU A 369 1.40 12.13 -0.27
N PRO A 370 2.29 12.50 0.67
CA PRO A 370 3.73 12.22 0.58
C PRO A 370 4.08 10.76 0.87
N GLY A 371 5.31 10.38 0.50
CA GLY A 371 5.85 9.07 0.86
C GLY A 371 5.08 7.90 0.27
N ARG A 372 4.57 8.04 -0.98
CA ARG A 372 3.74 7.02 -1.66
C ARG A 372 4.46 5.69 -1.83
N GLN A 373 5.79 5.67 -1.79
CA GLN A 373 6.65 4.48 -1.81
C GLN A 373 6.75 3.77 -0.45
N SER A 374 6.11 4.27 0.63
CA SER A 374 6.27 3.72 1.98
C SER A 374 5.74 2.29 2.16
N PHE A 375 4.84 1.81 1.29
CA PHE A 375 4.45 0.40 1.27
C PHE A 375 5.61 -0.54 0.88
N LEU A 376 6.56 -0.07 0.05
CA LEU A 376 7.77 -0.82 -0.29
C LEU A 376 8.78 -0.82 0.87
N TYR A 377 8.84 0.26 1.63
CA TYR A 377 9.57 0.30 2.89
C TYR A 377 8.99 -0.69 3.91
N ALA A 378 7.66 -0.69 4.10
CA ALA A 378 6.98 -1.65 4.98
C ALA A 378 7.23 -3.11 4.52
N PHE A 379 7.18 -3.37 3.21
CA PHE A 379 7.55 -4.66 2.62
C PHE A 379 8.97 -5.07 3.05
N LEU A 380 9.97 -4.20 2.86
CA LEU A 380 11.36 -4.47 3.18
C LEU A 380 11.57 -4.74 4.68
N VAL A 381 11.04 -3.86 5.55
CA VAL A 381 11.18 -3.99 7.01
C VAL A 381 10.55 -5.28 7.51
N LEU A 382 9.37 -5.63 7.02
CA LEU A 382 8.68 -6.87 7.40
C LEU A 382 9.38 -8.14 6.88
N VAL A 383 10.02 -8.08 5.71
CA VAL A 383 10.87 -9.19 5.20
C VAL A 383 12.08 -9.39 6.12
N ILE A 384 12.74 -8.31 6.53
CA ILE A 384 13.88 -8.35 7.46
C ILE A 384 13.42 -8.85 8.85
N ALA A 385 12.31 -8.34 9.36
CA ALA A 385 11.73 -8.74 10.63
C ALA A 385 11.38 -10.24 10.64
N TYR A 386 10.75 -10.71 9.56
CA TYR A 386 10.41 -12.12 9.44
C TYR A 386 11.66 -13.01 9.36
N GLU A 387 12.72 -12.59 8.66
CA GLU A 387 14.01 -13.32 8.65
C GLU A 387 14.62 -13.38 10.06
N ALA A 388 14.60 -12.28 10.81
CA ALA A 388 15.06 -12.26 12.21
C ALA A 388 14.28 -13.23 13.08
N LEU A 389 12.95 -13.28 12.89
CA LEU A 389 12.06 -14.19 13.62
C LEU A 389 12.33 -15.66 13.29
N LEU A 390 12.58 -16.00 12.03
CA LEU A 390 12.93 -17.37 11.62
C LEU A 390 14.13 -17.93 12.39
N TYR A 391 15.11 -17.09 12.69
CA TYR A 391 16.35 -17.46 13.41
C TYR A 391 16.35 -16.97 14.87
N ILE A 392 15.21 -16.69 15.47
CA ILE A 392 15.10 -16.13 16.83
C ILE A 392 15.78 -17.02 17.88
N ARG A 393 15.81 -18.34 17.66
CA ARG A 393 16.42 -19.30 18.58
C ARG A 393 17.95 -19.30 18.58
N GLU A 394 18.58 -18.67 17.59
CA GLU A 394 20.03 -18.53 17.48
C GLU A 394 20.56 -17.31 18.24
N LEU A 395 19.65 -16.47 18.78
CA LEU A 395 20.02 -15.30 19.55
C LEU A 395 20.60 -15.71 20.91
N LYS A 396 21.57 -14.92 21.37
CA LYS A 396 22.09 -14.96 22.73
C LYS A 396 21.39 -13.90 23.58
N LEU A 397 21.31 -14.11 24.89
CA LEU A 397 20.64 -13.18 25.81
C LEU A 397 21.15 -11.75 25.67
N TRP A 398 22.48 -11.53 25.59
CA TRP A 398 23.04 -10.19 25.46
C TRP A 398 22.54 -9.45 24.19
N GLN A 399 22.21 -10.17 23.12
CA GLN A 399 21.70 -9.58 21.88
C GLN A 399 20.27 -9.05 22.08
N VAL A 400 19.47 -9.74 22.89
CA VAL A 400 18.12 -9.30 23.25
C VAL A 400 18.20 -8.06 24.15
N PHE A 401 19.12 -8.05 25.12
CA PHE A 401 19.35 -6.85 25.95
C PHE A 401 19.89 -5.68 25.13
N ALA A 402 20.75 -5.90 24.15
CA ALA A 402 21.23 -4.89 23.22
C ALA A 402 20.07 -4.29 22.39
N ALA A 403 19.18 -5.15 21.85
CA ALA A 403 17.99 -4.69 21.13
C ALA A 403 17.02 -3.93 22.05
N GLY A 404 16.83 -4.38 23.29
CA GLY A 404 16.06 -3.64 24.29
C GLY A 404 16.65 -2.26 24.59
N GLY A 405 17.98 -2.17 24.74
CA GLY A 405 18.68 -0.89 24.90
C GLY A 405 18.50 0.02 23.68
N MET A 406 18.59 -0.54 22.45
CA MET A 406 18.30 0.22 21.22
C MET A 406 16.87 0.74 21.20
N SER A 407 15.89 -0.05 21.66
CA SER A 407 14.48 0.39 21.74
C SER A 407 14.31 1.58 22.69
N VAL A 408 14.97 1.54 23.85
CA VAL A 408 14.95 2.67 24.81
C VAL A 408 15.59 3.91 24.19
N VAL A 409 16.78 3.77 23.61
CA VAL A 409 17.47 4.89 22.93
C VAL A 409 16.61 5.46 21.81
N PHE A 410 15.98 4.60 21.01
CA PHE A 410 15.07 5.01 19.93
C PHE A 410 13.88 5.82 20.48
N LEU A 411 13.23 5.37 21.55
CA LEU A 411 12.13 6.10 22.19
C LEU A 411 12.56 7.45 22.76
N LEU A 412 13.78 7.54 23.33
CA LEU A 412 14.33 8.81 23.81
C LEU A 412 14.57 9.79 22.66
N PHE A 413 15.08 9.33 21.53
CA PHE A 413 15.20 10.15 20.33
C PHE A 413 13.84 10.61 19.80
N CYS A 414 12.86 9.71 19.69
CA CYS A 414 11.50 10.07 19.28
C CYS A 414 10.89 11.12 20.22
N ASN A 415 11.10 10.99 21.53
CA ASN A 415 10.63 11.97 22.51
C ASN A 415 11.30 13.34 22.34
N HIS A 416 12.58 13.37 21.97
CA HIS A 416 13.30 14.62 21.74
C HIS A 416 12.78 15.40 20.50
N PHE A 417 12.36 14.67 19.45
CA PHE A 417 11.84 15.26 18.20
C PHE A 417 10.31 15.25 18.12
N MET A 418 9.62 15.09 19.25
CA MET A 418 8.16 14.96 19.29
C MET A 418 7.44 16.17 18.70
N ASP A 419 7.87 17.36 19.02
CA ASP A 419 7.23 18.62 18.59
C ASP A 419 7.35 18.85 17.07
N GLU A 420 8.38 18.31 16.42
CA GLU A 420 8.56 18.40 14.97
C GLU A 420 7.63 17.47 14.19
N THR A 421 7.15 16.38 14.81
CA THR A 421 6.46 15.29 14.12
C THR A 421 4.95 15.25 14.33
N THR A 422 4.37 16.23 15.03
CA THR A 422 2.93 16.26 15.41
C THR A 422 2.46 15.00 16.15
N MET A 423 3.35 14.37 16.91
CA MET A 423 3.12 13.12 17.62
C MET A 423 2.71 13.40 19.08
N GLU A 424 1.80 12.59 19.59
CA GLU A 424 1.39 12.67 20.99
C GLU A 424 2.31 11.87 21.92
N GLN A 425 2.45 12.32 23.17
CA GLN A 425 3.17 11.61 24.22
C GLN A 425 2.63 10.19 24.48
N THR A 426 1.34 9.98 24.25
CA THR A 426 0.67 8.68 24.35
C THR A 426 1.25 7.65 23.39
N SER A 427 1.66 8.04 22.17
CA SER A 427 2.30 7.18 21.17
C SER A 427 3.63 6.63 21.66
N ILE A 428 4.43 7.44 22.37
CA ILE A 428 5.71 7.01 22.94
C ILE A 428 5.48 5.98 24.05
N TRP A 429 4.55 6.24 24.98
CA TRP A 429 4.26 5.33 26.09
C TRP A 429 3.67 4.01 25.60
N ALA A 430 2.72 4.07 24.67
CA ALA A 430 2.12 2.88 24.08
C ALA A 430 3.16 2.03 23.31
N SER A 431 4.01 2.68 22.49
CA SER A 431 5.10 1.99 21.80
C SER A 431 6.11 1.39 22.78
N GLY A 432 6.44 2.10 23.86
CA GLY A 432 7.30 1.60 24.93
C GLY A 432 6.74 0.35 25.62
N ALA A 433 5.44 0.32 25.88
CA ALA A 433 4.77 -0.85 26.44
C ALA A 433 4.84 -2.07 25.51
N PHE A 434 4.65 -1.88 24.19
CA PHE A 434 4.78 -2.95 23.20
C PHE A 434 6.24 -3.40 23.05
N PHE A 435 7.23 -2.50 23.05
CA PHE A 435 8.65 -2.89 23.06
C PHE A 435 8.99 -3.75 24.29
N ALA A 436 8.53 -3.36 25.47
CA ALA A 436 8.72 -4.14 26.69
C ALA A 436 8.02 -5.52 26.61
N CYS A 437 6.80 -5.57 26.07
CA CYS A 437 6.08 -6.81 25.83
C CYS A 437 6.87 -7.76 24.91
N TYR A 438 7.34 -7.28 23.76
CA TYR A 438 8.10 -8.09 22.82
C TYR A 438 9.47 -8.50 23.37
N PHE A 439 10.11 -7.65 24.15
CA PHE A 439 11.34 -7.99 24.85
C PHE A 439 11.12 -9.19 25.79
N VAL A 440 10.06 -9.16 26.62
CA VAL A 440 9.72 -10.27 27.53
C VAL A 440 9.36 -11.54 26.76
N ILE A 441 8.59 -11.42 25.67
CA ILE A 441 8.22 -12.56 24.82
C ILE A 441 9.47 -13.23 24.24
N VAL A 442 10.42 -12.44 23.69
CA VAL A 442 11.65 -12.99 23.13
C VAL A 442 12.52 -13.63 24.18
N LEU A 443 12.64 -13.04 25.37
CA LEU A 443 13.32 -13.68 26.51
C LEU A 443 12.66 -15.03 26.85
N GLY A 444 11.34 -15.07 26.95
CA GLY A 444 10.61 -16.31 27.25
C GLY A 444 10.77 -17.38 26.15
N ILE A 445 10.91 -16.98 24.89
CA ILE A 445 11.24 -17.92 23.77
C ILE A 445 12.64 -18.52 23.95
N LEU A 446 13.61 -17.75 24.42
CA LEU A 446 15.01 -18.19 24.53
C LEU A 446 15.24 -19.06 25.78
N ILE A 447 14.76 -18.61 26.94
CA ILE A 447 15.05 -19.29 28.21
C ILE A 447 14.01 -20.35 28.58
N GLY A 448 12.81 -20.26 27.99
CA GLY A 448 11.68 -21.11 28.32
C GLY A 448 11.83 -22.56 27.84
N LYS A 449 11.29 -23.50 28.64
CA LYS A 449 11.08 -24.89 28.23
C LYS A 449 10.07 -24.94 27.06
N LYS A 450 9.96 -26.09 26.37
CA LYS A 450 9.12 -26.27 25.16
C LYS A 450 7.70 -25.68 25.29
N ARG A 451 7.00 -25.92 26.40
CA ARG A 451 5.64 -25.40 26.64
C ARG A 451 5.63 -23.87 26.76
N ILE A 452 6.57 -23.30 27.54
CA ILE A 452 6.68 -21.85 27.72
C ILE A 452 6.99 -21.18 26.38
N ARG A 453 7.90 -21.76 25.59
CA ARG A 453 8.25 -21.25 24.26
C ARG A 453 7.05 -21.21 23.32
N GLN A 454 6.26 -22.28 23.29
CA GLN A 454 5.04 -22.34 22.47
C GLN A 454 4.01 -21.30 22.93
N LEU A 455 3.85 -21.13 24.25
CA LEU A 455 3.00 -20.10 24.82
C LEU A 455 3.47 -18.70 24.42
N MET A 456 4.78 -18.40 24.57
CA MET A 456 5.34 -17.09 24.20
C MET A 456 5.18 -16.79 22.70
N LEU A 457 5.34 -17.78 21.83
CA LEU A 457 5.09 -17.60 20.39
C LEU A 457 3.61 -17.29 20.09
N ALA A 458 2.69 -17.99 20.73
CA ALA A 458 1.25 -17.72 20.61
C ALA A 458 0.89 -16.33 21.17
N THR A 459 1.40 -15.98 22.36
CA THR A 459 1.22 -14.66 22.96
C THR A 459 1.78 -13.56 22.07
N GLY A 460 2.94 -13.80 21.43
CA GLY A 460 3.53 -12.86 20.47
C GLY A 460 2.63 -12.61 19.26
N CYS A 461 2.06 -13.65 18.67
CA CYS A 461 1.10 -13.50 17.58
C CYS A 461 -0.15 -12.70 18.02
N LEU A 462 -0.68 -12.99 19.20
CA LEU A 462 -1.83 -12.25 19.74
C LEU A 462 -1.49 -10.79 20.05
N ALA A 463 -0.31 -10.53 20.60
CA ALA A 463 0.16 -9.17 20.89
C ALA A 463 0.29 -8.35 19.60
N VAL A 464 0.83 -8.93 18.51
CA VAL A 464 0.90 -8.26 17.21
C VAL A 464 -0.50 -7.98 16.66
N VAL A 465 -1.42 -8.94 16.71
CA VAL A 465 -2.81 -8.70 16.26
C VAL A 465 -3.46 -7.58 17.08
N ALA A 466 -3.29 -7.58 18.41
CA ALA A 466 -3.82 -6.52 19.28
C ALA A 466 -3.20 -5.15 18.94
N GLU A 467 -1.89 -5.10 18.73
CA GLU A 467 -1.18 -3.90 18.29
C GLU A 467 -1.77 -3.35 16.98
N LEU A 468 -1.95 -4.22 15.97
CA LEU A 468 -2.50 -3.82 14.68
C LEU A 468 -3.95 -3.32 14.78
N VAL A 469 -4.79 -3.97 15.60
CA VAL A 469 -6.16 -3.53 15.87
C VAL A 469 -6.16 -2.13 16.49
N ILE A 470 -5.35 -1.91 17.52
CA ILE A 470 -5.25 -0.61 18.19
C ILE A 470 -4.80 0.46 17.18
N ASN A 471 -3.70 0.22 16.46
CA ASN A 471 -3.17 1.21 15.52
C ASN A 471 -4.17 1.55 14.42
N TYR A 472 -4.71 0.54 13.72
CA TYR A 472 -5.58 0.77 12.57
C TYR A 472 -6.95 1.34 12.97
N ASN A 473 -7.43 1.04 14.19
CA ASN A 473 -8.64 1.67 14.72
C ASN A 473 -8.44 3.16 15.04
N LEU A 474 -7.25 3.56 15.47
CA LEU A 474 -6.94 4.96 15.77
C LEU A 474 -6.62 5.78 14.52
N THR A 475 -5.89 5.18 13.56
CA THR A 475 -5.27 5.93 12.45
C THR A 475 -5.90 5.68 11.08
N GLY A 476 -6.77 4.68 10.93
CA GLY A 476 -7.36 4.31 9.64
C GLY A 476 -8.84 4.67 9.51
N LEU A 477 -9.31 4.69 8.25
CA LEU A 477 -10.74 4.76 7.87
C LEU A 477 -11.48 6.01 8.37
N ASP A 478 -11.12 7.20 7.88
CA ASP A 478 -11.94 8.40 8.06
C ASP A 478 -13.31 8.23 7.41
N THR A 479 -14.36 8.80 8.05
CA THR A 479 -15.74 8.61 7.64
C THR A 479 -16.51 9.92 7.60
N ILE A 480 -17.57 9.94 6.76
CA ILE A 480 -18.56 11.01 6.67
C ILE A 480 -19.96 10.40 6.63
N SER A 481 -21.02 11.22 6.87
CA SER A 481 -22.41 10.77 6.73
C SER A 481 -22.73 10.38 5.29
N ARG A 482 -23.18 9.13 5.10
CA ARG A 482 -23.66 8.61 3.82
C ARG A 482 -24.95 9.30 3.39
N THR A 483 -25.88 9.49 4.32
CA THR A 483 -27.17 10.15 4.05
C THR A 483 -26.96 11.56 3.54
N ASP A 484 -26.03 12.33 4.13
CA ASP A 484 -25.72 13.68 3.64
C ASP A 484 -25.09 13.65 2.25
N TYR A 485 -24.25 12.66 1.95
CA TYR A 485 -23.68 12.53 0.61
C TYR A 485 -24.71 12.20 -0.46
N VAL A 486 -25.64 11.28 -0.20
CA VAL A 486 -26.65 10.88 -1.19
C VAL A 486 -27.89 11.79 -1.19
N LYS A 487 -28.00 12.71 -0.23
CA LYS A 487 -29.12 13.62 -0.10
C LYS A 487 -29.37 14.38 -1.41
N ASN A 488 -30.62 14.43 -1.84
CA ASN A 488 -31.09 15.10 -3.05
C ASN A 488 -30.60 14.53 -4.39
N LEU A 489 -29.68 13.53 -4.42
CA LEU A 489 -29.18 12.98 -5.69
C LEU A 489 -30.28 12.34 -6.54
N ALA A 490 -31.29 11.72 -5.91
CA ALA A 490 -32.40 11.11 -6.62
C ALA A 490 -33.29 12.19 -7.26
N ASP A 491 -33.58 13.27 -6.55
CA ASP A 491 -34.37 14.38 -7.04
C ASP A 491 -33.67 15.12 -8.17
N TYR A 492 -32.39 15.40 -8.03
CA TYR A 492 -31.58 15.97 -9.12
C TYR A 492 -31.60 15.10 -10.38
N ARG A 493 -31.42 13.80 -10.24
CA ARG A 493 -31.46 12.85 -11.38
C ARG A 493 -32.83 12.82 -12.04
N ALA A 494 -33.91 12.91 -11.27
CA ALA A 494 -35.28 12.97 -11.81
C ALA A 494 -35.50 14.25 -12.64
N VAL A 495 -35.08 15.41 -12.15
CA VAL A 495 -35.17 16.69 -12.89
C VAL A 495 -34.29 16.65 -14.15
N LEU A 496 -33.08 16.11 -14.04
CA LEU A 496 -32.15 15.97 -15.18
C LEU A 496 -32.69 15.03 -16.26
N SER A 497 -33.35 13.92 -15.90
CA SER A 497 -33.92 12.98 -16.86
C SER A 497 -35.10 13.60 -17.61
N GLU A 498 -35.98 14.35 -16.93
CA GLU A 498 -37.08 15.08 -17.58
C GLU A 498 -36.55 16.14 -18.55
N THR A 499 -35.49 16.85 -18.19
CA THR A 499 -34.85 17.84 -19.06
C THR A 499 -34.19 17.20 -20.27
N ALA A 500 -33.54 16.00 -20.09
CA ALA A 500 -32.94 15.27 -21.17
C ALA A 500 -33.97 14.76 -22.19
N GLU A 501 -35.10 14.21 -21.72
CA GLU A 501 -36.20 13.76 -22.60
C GLU A 501 -36.73 14.91 -23.48
N LYS A 502 -36.97 16.08 -22.90
CA LYS A 502 -37.41 17.28 -23.65
C LYS A 502 -36.40 17.75 -24.69
N SER A 503 -35.10 17.65 -24.38
CA SER A 503 -34.03 18.03 -25.29
C SER A 503 -33.88 17.05 -26.46
N ASP A 504 -34.06 15.77 -26.21
CA ASP A 504 -34.03 14.75 -27.27
C ASP A 504 -35.19 14.92 -28.26
N GLU A 505 -36.38 15.31 -27.77
CA GLU A 505 -37.53 15.66 -28.61
C GLU A 505 -37.22 16.84 -29.53
N ASP A 506 -36.53 17.87 -29.03
CA ASP A 506 -36.16 19.08 -29.76
C ASP A 506 -34.85 18.93 -30.56
N SER A 507 -34.11 17.79 -30.43
CA SER A 507 -32.79 17.55 -31.05
C SER A 507 -31.74 18.63 -30.77
N VAL A 508 -31.78 19.22 -29.58
CA VAL A 508 -30.88 20.32 -29.18
C VAL A 508 -29.85 19.82 -28.16
N PHE A 509 -28.57 20.03 -28.49
CA PHE A 509 -27.49 19.80 -27.50
C PHE A 509 -27.48 20.95 -26.48
N TYR A 510 -27.53 20.62 -25.19
CA TYR A 510 -27.47 21.58 -24.10
C TYR A 510 -26.50 21.13 -23.02
N ARG A 511 -26.14 22.05 -22.16
CA ARG A 511 -25.33 21.80 -20.95
C ARG A 511 -26.09 22.28 -19.72
N THR A 512 -25.96 21.53 -18.65
CA THR A 512 -26.54 21.85 -17.34
C THR A 512 -25.43 22.16 -16.36
N GLU A 513 -25.69 23.06 -15.44
CA GLU A 513 -24.77 23.39 -14.35
C GLU A 513 -25.54 23.48 -13.05
N GLU A 514 -25.04 22.79 -12.01
CA GLU A 514 -25.55 22.94 -10.66
C GLU A 514 -24.92 24.16 -10.00
N LEU A 515 -25.74 25.08 -9.47
CA LEU A 515 -25.26 26.28 -8.80
C LEU A 515 -24.62 25.97 -7.45
N GLU A 516 -25.22 25.03 -6.70
CA GLU A 516 -24.72 24.54 -5.42
C GLU A 516 -24.08 23.16 -5.64
N ARG A 517 -22.80 23.15 -5.90
CA ARG A 517 -22.06 21.91 -6.17
C ARG A 517 -21.86 21.08 -4.92
N LYS A 518 -22.17 19.79 -5.01
CA LYS A 518 -21.88 18.80 -3.98
C LYS A 518 -20.42 18.32 -4.08
N THR A 519 -19.99 18.02 -5.29
CA THR A 519 -18.63 17.54 -5.56
C THR A 519 -17.98 18.43 -6.65
N LYS A 520 -16.71 18.15 -6.95
CA LYS A 520 -16.03 18.81 -8.08
C LYS A 520 -16.34 18.15 -9.43
N ASN A 521 -17.14 17.07 -9.43
CA ASN A 521 -17.49 16.27 -10.62
C ASN A 521 -18.97 15.84 -10.57
N ASP A 522 -19.88 16.72 -10.22
CA ASP A 522 -21.31 16.42 -10.06
C ASP A 522 -21.95 15.90 -11.34
N ALA A 523 -21.49 16.35 -12.50
CA ALA A 523 -21.97 15.86 -13.78
C ALA A 523 -21.72 14.36 -13.99
N ALA A 524 -20.54 13.84 -13.58
CA ALA A 524 -20.26 12.42 -13.62
C ALA A 524 -21.04 11.64 -12.55
N LEU A 525 -21.34 12.28 -11.40
CA LEU A 525 -22.12 11.69 -10.32
C LEU A 525 -23.60 11.59 -10.68
N SER A 526 -24.16 12.61 -11.32
CA SER A 526 -25.61 12.75 -11.59
C SER A 526 -26.00 12.39 -13.03
N GLY A 527 -25.05 12.30 -13.96
CA GLY A 527 -25.27 11.84 -15.34
C GLY A 527 -25.76 12.95 -16.28
N TYR A 528 -25.12 14.14 -16.30
CA TYR A 528 -25.47 15.24 -17.20
C TYR A 528 -24.24 15.86 -17.88
N HIS A 529 -24.46 16.60 -18.97
CA HIS A 529 -23.40 17.31 -19.69
C HIS A 529 -23.11 18.65 -18.99
N SER A 530 -21.97 18.78 -18.32
CA SER A 530 -21.59 19.99 -17.57
C SER A 530 -20.64 20.90 -18.34
N GLY A 531 -20.54 22.16 -17.89
CA GLY A 531 -19.55 23.14 -18.30
C GLY A 531 -18.29 23.17 -17.44
N THR A 532 -18.23 22.43 -16.32
CA THR A 532 -17.15 22.54 -15.31
C THR A 532 -16.61 21.20 -14.86
N CYS A 533 -15.29 21.13 -14.67
CA CYS A 533 -14.59 20.00 -14.05
C CYS A 533 -13.28 20.46 -13.42
N LEU A 534 -12.91 19.86 -12.29
CA LEU A 534 -11.65 20.14 -11.61
C LEU A 534 -10.41 19.79 -12.45
N LEU A 535 -10.49 18.73 -13.26
CA LEU A 535 -9.31 18.14 -13.90
C LEU A 535 -8.94 18.76 -15.25
N TYR A 536 -9.86 19.45 -15.93
CA TYR A 536 -9.69 19.85 -17.35
C TYR A 536 -10.07 21.29 -17.68
N THR A 537 -10.48 22.09 -16.72
CA THR A 537 -10.61 23.52 -16.97
C THR A 537 -9.21 24.13 -16.99
N SER A 538 -8.83 24.72 -18.12
CA SER A 538 -7.75 25.71 -18.13
C SER A 538 -7.97 26.66 -16.97
N PRO A 539 -6.95 26.95 -16.15
CA PRO A 539 -7.12 27.92 -15.09
C PRO A 539 -7.70 29.20 -15.69
N SER A 540 -8.85 29.63 -15.18
CA SER A 540 -9.44 30.90 -15.53
C SER A 540 -8.42 32.00 -15.24
N PRO A 541 -8.40 33.12 -15.95
CA PRO A 541 -7.54 34.25 -15.60
C PRO A 541 -7.67 34.70 -14.13
N ARG A 542 -8.77 34.36 -13.47
CA ARG A 542 -9.02 34.62 -12.02
C ARG A 542 -8.30 33.63 -11.10
N ASP A 543 -7.92 32.45 -11.57
CA ASP A 543 -7.20 31.45 -10.77
C ASP A 543 -5.67 31.68 -10.78
N ARG A 544 -5.21 32.73 -11.44
CA ARG A 544 -3.80 33.14 -11.53
C ARG A 544 -3.44 34.32 -10.61
N SER A 545 -4.38 34.83 -9.81
CA SER A 545 -4.16 35.96 -8.87
C SER A 545 -3.98 35.47 -7.45
#